data_fc31f515881bfa0615bb3c4f720daec0
#
_entry.id   fc31f515881bfa0615bb3c4f720daec0
#
_cell.length_a   1.000
_cell.length_b   1.000
_cell.length_c   1.000
_cell.angle_alpha   90.00
_cell.angle_beta   90.00
_cell.angle_gamma   90.00
#
_symmetry.space_group_name_H-M   'P 1'
#
loop_
_entity.id
_entity.type
_entity.pdbx_description
1 polymer ?
#
loop_
_entity_poly.entity_id
_entity_poly.type
_entity_poly.pdbx_seq_one_letter_code
_entity_poly.pdbx_strand_id
1 'polypeptide(L)'
;MTKKVISTLLFAVLAFVPACDLVNGHEEHTEAEGFAIYKGSTEVIRYFDGKIDSGSKISLTLNATDAYTVKWLDADKKEITELEEGSSLHIASTDATIFTVALDGAWGLKVTGKKAGTADLEVGLLHEGHFDFAKRTIPVEIK
;
A
#
# COMPACT_ATOMS: atom_id res chain seq x y z
N MET A 1 23.65 83.02 -23.98
CA MET A 1 23.59 82.38 -22.62
C MET A 1 22.94 81.03 -22.74
N THR A 2 23.70 79.99 -22.85
CA THR A 2 23.24 78.60 -23.08
C THR A 2 23.28 77.83 -21.75
N LYS A 3 22.13 77.52 -21.20
CA LYS A 3 22.01 76.62 -20.04
C LYS A 3 22.08 75.20 -20.48
N LYS A 4 23.15 74.50 -20.06
CA LYS A 4 23.29 73.04 -20.25
C LYS A 4 22.43 72.35 -19.16
N VAL A 5 21.45 71.57 -19.60
CA VAL A 5 20.71 70.66 -18.74
C VAL A 5 21.43 69.34 -18.76
N ILE A 6 22.00 68.95 -17.62
CA ILE A 6 22.62 67.65 -17.41
C ILE A 6 21.48 66.69 -17.05
N SER A 7 21.14 65.76 -17.98
CA SER A 7 20.22 64.69 -17.72
C SER A 7 20.97 63.54 -17.06
N THR A 8 20.69 63.31 -15.77
CA THR A 8 21.24 62.17 -15.02
C THR A 8 20.41 60.93 -15.34
N LEU A 9 21.02 60.02 -16.10
CA LEU A 9 20.45 58.72 -16.43
C LEU A 9 20.64 57.81 -15.24
N LEU A 10 19.55 57.52 -14.49
CA LEU A 10 19.55 56.58 -13.38
C LEU A 10 19.42 55.17 -13.96
N PHE A 11 20.55 54.42 -13.94
CA PHE A 11 20.58 53.01 -14.33
C PHE A 11 20.06 52.16 -13.17
N ALA A 12 18.82 51.69 -13.28
CA ALA A 12 18.31 50.72 -12.34
C ALA A 12 18.85 49.33 -12.71
N VAL A 13 19.81 48.85 -11.91
CA VAL A 13 20.28 47.47 -12.01
C VAL A 13 19.23 46.58 -11.37
N LEU A 14 18.43 45.89 -12.20
CA LEU A 14 17.59 44.80 -11.75
C LEU A 14 18.50 43.61 -11.42
N ALA A 15 18.70 43.35 -10.13
CA ALA A 15 19.31 42.13 -9.67
C ALA A 15 18.34 40.97 -9.94
N PHE A 16 18.62 40.17 -10.97
CA PHE A 16 18.02 38.87 -11.14
C PHE A 16 18.55 37.95 -10.05
N VAL A 17 17.74 37.69 -9.03
CA VAL A 17 17.97 36.61 -8.08
C VAL A 17 17.52 35.35 -8.79
N PRO A 18 18.39 34.38 -9.08
CA PRO A 18 17.90 33.06 -9.49
C PRO A 18 17.22 32.48 -8.25
N ALA A 19 15.89 32.34 -8.31
CA ALA A 19 15.18 31.48 -7.40
C ALA A 19 15.72 30.07 -7.63
N CYS A 20 16.57 29.58 -6.74
CA CYS A 20 16.78 28.16 -6.61
C CYS A 20 15.43 27.56 -6.22
N ASP A 21 14.71 27.05 -7.21
CA ASP A 21 13.71 26.01 -6.96
C ASP A 21 14.46 24.85 -6.32
N LEU A 22 14.44 24.84 -4.98
CA LEU A 22 14.60 23.60 -4.25
C LEU A 22 13.40 22.76 -4.63
N VAL A 23 13.54 22.04 -5.75
CA VAL A 23 12.74 20.85 -6.02
C VAL A 23 13.13 19.90 -4.92
N ASN A 24 12.45 20.00 -3.77
CA ASN A 24 12.28 18.86 -2.89
C ASN A 24 11.59 17.82 -3.77
N GLY A 25 12.38 16.91 -4.32
CA GLY A 25 11.86 15.66 -4.85
C GLY A 25 11.22 14.91 -3.69
N HIS A 26 9.99 15.29 -3.35
CA HIS A 26 9.07 14.32 -2.81
C HIS A 26 8.89 13.34 -3.96
N GLU A 27 9.59 12.23 -3.89
CA GLU A 27 9.14 11.04 -4.57
C GLU A 27 7.71 10.87 -4.09
N GLU A 28 6.74 11.03 -5.00
CA GLU A 28 5.34 10.75 -4.71
C GLU A 28 5.27 9.23 -4.50
N HIS A 29 5.46 8.82 -3.22
CA HIS A 29 5.27 7.45 -2.83
C HIS A 29 3.80 7.12 -3.07
N THR A 30 3.55 6.14 -3.90
CA THR A 30 2.19 5.68 -4.16
C THR A 30 1.70 4.96 -2.90
N GLU A 31 0.84 5.61 -2.14
CA GLU A 31 0.23 5.04 -0.94
C GLU A 31 -0.74 3.92 -1.30
N ALA A 32 -0.74 2.86 -0.50
CA ALA A 32 -1.70 1.78 -0.65
C ALA A 32 -3.06 2.20 -0.09
N GLU A 33 -4.09 2.19 -0.94
CA GLU A 33 -5.48 2.48 -0.59
C GLU A 33 -6.32 1.21 -0.41
N GLY A 34 -5.77 0.08 -0.83
CA GLY A 34 -6.41 -1.22 -0.73
C GLY A 34 -5.47 -2.36 -1.08
N PHE A 35 -6.03 -3.56 -1.10
CA PHE A 35 -5.31 -4.75 -1.56
C PHE A 35 -6.25 -5.77 -2.21
N ALA A 36 -5.68 -6.65 -3.01
CA ALA A 36 -6.35 -7.82 -3.54
C ALA A 36 -5.58 -9.09 -3.17
N ILE A 37 -6.31 -10.16 -2.85
CA ILE A 37 -5.74 -11.48 -2.54
C ILE A 37 -6.05 -12.40 -3.71
N TYR A 38 -5.01 -13.06 -4.21
CA TYR A 38 -5.08 -13.97 -5.35
C TYR A 38 -4.75 -15.41 -4.93
N LYS A 39 -5.47 -16.38 -5.49
CA LYS A 39 -5.10 -17.79 -5.49
C LYS A 39 -4.66 -18.16 -6.92
N GLY A 40 -3.34 -18.30 -7.10
CA GLY A 40 -2.77 -18.35 -8.44
C GLY A 40 -3.05 -17.06 -9.22
N SER A 41 -3.71 -17.14 -10.36
CA SER A 41 -4.11 -15.99 -11.17
C SER A 41 -5.53 -15.46 -10.86
N THR A 42 -6.26 -16.10 -9.96
CA THR A 42 -7.65 -15.74 -9.66
C THR A 42 -7.73 -14.84 -8.45
N GLU A 43 -8.31 -13.65 -8.60
CA GLU A 43 -8.64 -12.77 -7.49
C GLU A 43 -9.77 -13.41 -6.67
N VAL A 44 -9.53 -13.60 -5.36
CA VAL A 44 -10.51 -14.19 -4.43
C VAL A 44 -11.13 -13.16 -3.50
N ILE A 45 -10.37 -12.12 -3.16
CA ILE A 45 -10.82 -11.01 -2.32
C ILE A 45 -10.20 -9.72 -2.87
N ARG A 46 -10.99 -8.65 -2.85
CA ARG A 46 -10.50 -7.27 -2.95
C ARG A 46 -11.04 -6.47 -1.78
N TYR A 47 -10.14 -5.82 -1.06
CA TYR A 47 -10.46 -4.86 -0.01
C TYR A 47 -10.10 -3.46 -0.51
N PHE A 48 -11.06 -2.55 -0.51
CA PHE A 48 -10.86 -1.18 -0.98
C PHE A 48 -11.86 -0.23 -0.31
N ASP A 49 -11.46 1.01 -0.06
CA ASP A 49 -12.35 2.03 0.54
C ASP A 49 -13.04 1.54 1.82
N GLY A 50 -12.27 0.91 2.71
CA GLY A 50 -12.74 0.48 4.02
C GLY A 50 -13.62 -0.77 4.05
N LYS A 51 -13.81 -1.48 2.92
CA LYS A 51 -14.71 -2.65 2.81
C LYS A 51 -14.18 -3.71 1.84
N ILE A 52 -14.77 -4.89 1.91
CA ILE A 52 -14.59 -5.91 0.86
C ILE A 52 -15.38 -5.47 -0.37
N ASP A 53 -14.65 -5.12 -1.43
CA ASP A 53 -15.17 -4.62 -2.71
C ASP A 53 -15.52 -5.77 -3.67
N SER A 54 -14.77 -6.89 -3.60
CA SER A 54 -14.98 -8.10 -4.39
C SER A 54 -14.67 -9.35 -3.58
N GLY A 55 -15.42 -10.42 -3.82
CA GLY A 55 -15.39 -11.63 -3.00
C GLY A 55 -16.16 -11.45 -1.70
N SER A 56 -16.07 -12.42 -0.78
CA SER A 56 -16.71 -12.32 0.53
C SER A 56 -15.87 -12.94 1.65
N LYS A 57 -15.19 -14.02 1.37
CA LYS A 57 -14.38 -14.80 2.31
C LYS A 57 -13.42 -15.72 1.58
N ILE A 58 -12.37 -16.13 2.28
CA ILE A 58 -11.50 -17.24 1.88
C ILE A 58 -12.10 -18.52 2.44
N SER A 59 -12.23 -19.56 1.63
CA SER A 59 -12.76 -20.87 2.07
C SER A 59 -11.73 -21.95 1.81
N LEU A 60 -11.43 -22.76 2.85
CA LEU A 60 -10.54 -23.92 2.77
C LEU A 60 -11.23 -25.16 3.33
N THR A 61 -10.79 -26.33 2.83
CA THR A 61 -11.13 -27.60 3.45
C THR A 61 -10.28 -27.83 4.70
N LEU A 62 -10.84 -28.48 5.71
CA LEU A 62 -10.13 -28.88 6.92
C LEU A 62 -8.85 -29.67 6.56
N ASN A 63 -7.74 -29.36 7.23
CA ASN A 63 -6.40 -29.89 7.01
C ASN A 63 -5.77 -29.54 5.63
N ALA A 64 -6.42 -28.76 4.78
CA ALA A 64 -5.82 -28.23 3.57
C ALA A 64 -4.90 -27.04 3.87
N THR A 65 -3.92 -26.85 3.00
CA THR A 65 -3.07 -25.66 2.96
C THR A 65 -3.16 -25.04 1.57
N ASP A 66 -3.55 -23.81 1.49
CA ASP A 66 -3.62 -23.04 0.25
C ASP A 66 -2.65 -21.86 0.29
N ALA A 67 -2.05 -21.57 -0.85
CA ALA A 67 -1.16 -20.43 -1.05
C ALA A 67 -1.90 -19.28 -1.76
N TYR A 68 -1.63 -18.07 -1.29
CA TYR A 68 -2.20 -16.83 -1.82
C TYR A 68 -1.11 -15.79 -2.00
N THR A 69 -1.41 -14.78 -2.82
CA THR A 69 -0.55 -13.60 -3.00
C THR A 69 -1.37 -12.34 -2.73
N VAL A 70 -0.79 -11.39 -2.01
CA VAL A 70 -1.36 -10.06 -1.78
C VAL A 70 -0.77 -9.09 -2.80
N LYS A 71 -1.62 -8.28 -3.42
CA LYS A 71 -1.25 -7.19 -4.31
C LYS A 71 -1.83 -5.91 -3.73
N TRP A 72 -1.00 -4.90 -3.55
CA TRP A 72 -1.40 -3.59 -3.04
C TRP A 72 -1.97 -2.74 -4.17
N LEU A 73 -2.96 -1.92 -3.86
CA LEU A 73 -3.69 -1.13 -4.83
C LEU A 73 -3.59 0.36 -4.48
N ASP A 74 -3.37 1.18 -5.50
CA ASP A 74 -3.44 2.64 -5.42
C ASP A 74 -4.90 3.15 -5.41
N ALA A 75 -5.08 4.47 -5.37
CA ALA A 75 -6.39 5.13 -5.37
C ALA A 75 -7.24 4.82 -6.62
N ASP A 76 -6.61 4.47 -7.73
CA ASP A 76 -7.27 4.07 -8.99
C ASP A 76 -7.56 2.55 -9.06
N LYS A 77 -7.32 1.80 -7.98
CA LYS A 77 -7.40 0.33 -7.90
C LYS A 77 -6.42 -0.40 -8.81
N LYS A 78 -5.33 0.24 -9.19
CA LYS A 78 -4.24 -0.38 -9.94
C LYS A 78 -3.23 -0.99 -8.99
N GLU A 79 -2.59 -2.09 -9.42
CA GLU A 79 -1.52 -2.72 -8.65
C GLU A 79 -0.32 -1.79 -8.52
N ILE A 80 0.13 -1.58 -7.29
CA ILE A 80 1.39 -0.91 -6.99
C ILE A 80 2.49 -1.96 -7.20
N THR A 81 3.32 -1.77 -8.21
CA THR A 81 4.39 -2.73 -8.58
C THR A 81 5.67 -2.49 -7.80
N GLU A 82 5.88 -1.28 -7.32
CA GLU A 82 7.05 -0.86 -6.54
C GLU A 82 6.58 -0.21 -5.25
N LEU A 83 6.78 -0.89 -4.14
CA LEU A 83 6.57 -0.39 -2.78
C LEU A 83 7.90 0.14 -2.24
N GLU A 84 7.84 0.98 -1.22
CA GLU A 84 9.02 1.53 -0.57
C GLU A 84 9.94 0.42 -0.05
N GLU A 85 11.25 0.65 -0.13
CA GLU A 85 12.24 -0.25 0.44
C GLU A 85 12.00 -0.41 1.95
N GLY A 86 12.02 -1.64 2.46
CA GLY A 86 11.69 -1.92 3.86
C GLY A 86 10.21 -2.22 4.10
N SER A 87 9.36 -2.13 3.07
CA SER A 87 7.97 -2.57 3.16
C SER A 87 7.85 -4.09 3.32
N SER A 88 6.88 -4.53 4.14
CA SER A 88 6.64 -5.95 4.40
C SER A 88 5.16 -6.25 4.65
N LEU A 89 4.76 -7.47 4.32
CA LEU A 89 3.41 -7.96 4.55
C LEU A 89 3.23 -8.35 6.02
N HIS A 90 2.24 -7.75 6.68
CA HIS A 90 1.73 -8.21 7.97
C HIS A 90 0.54 -9.15 7.75
N ILE A 91 0.60 -10.33 8.36
CA ILE A 91 -0.50 -11.30 8.39
C ILE A 91 -0.62 -11.93 9.77
N ALA A 92 -1.87 -12.15 10.21
CA ALA A 92 -2.16 -12.90 11.43
C ALA A 92 -3.53 -13.58 11.32
N SER A 93 -3.72 -14.69 12.04
CA SER A 93 -5.04 -15.27 12.28
C SER A 93 -5.58 -14.73 13.60
N THR A 94 -6.84 -14.32 13.64
CA THR A 94 -7.50 -13.91 14.88
C THR A 94 -7.81 -15.11 15.80
N ASP A 95 -7.84 -16.33 15.23
CA ASP A 95 -7.97 -17.58 15.99
C ASP A 95 -7.12 -18.69 15.34
N ALA A 96 -5.93 -18.90 15.87
CA ALA A 96 -5.00 -19.91 15.40
C ALA A 96 -5.48 -21.38 15.65
N THR A 97 -6.56 -21.59 16.38
CA THR A 97 -7.19 -22.90 16.52
C THR A 97 -8.06 -23.24 15.31
N ILE A 98 -8.58 -22.24 14.59
CA ILE A 98 -9.37 -22.42 13.37
C ILE A 98 -8.45 -22.56 12.16
N PHE A 99 -7.50 -21.63 12.00
CA PHE A 99 -6.49 -21.70 10.95
C PHE A 99 -5.18 -21.03 11.37
N THR A 100 -4.09 -21.46 10.78
CA THR A 100 -2.79 -20.77 10.90
C THR A 100 -2.42 -20.14 9.58
N VAL A 101 -1.61 -19.07 9.63
CA VAL A 101 -1.06 -18.38 8.47
C VAL A 101 0.45 -18.23 8.62
N ALA A 102 1.16 -18.33 7.51
CA ALA A 102 2.60 -18.12 7.43
C ALA A 102 2.95 -17.36 6.15
N LEU A 103 4.00 -16.54 6.19
CA LEU A 103 4.54 -15.88 5.00
C LEU A 103 5.08 -16.92 4.00
N ASP A 104 4.89 -16.65 2.71
CA ASP A 104 5.39 -17.43 1.59
C ASP A 104 6.05 -16.49 0.57
N GLY A 105 7.27 -16.05 0.84
CA GLY A 105 7.93 -14.98 0.14
C GLY A 105 7.53 -13.59 0.66
N ALA A 106 7.81 -12.55 -0.12
CA ALA A 106 7.61 -11.15 0.29
C ALA A 106 6.12 -10.78 0.43
N TRP A 107 5.31 -11.19 -0.55
CA TRP A 107 3.89 -10.82 -0.65
C TRP A 107 2.96 -12.03 -0.71
N GLY A 108 3.48 -13.22 -0.43
CA GLY A 108 2.73 -14.45 -0.38
C GLY A 108 2.40 -14.89 1.03
N LEU A 109 1.33 -15.67 1.16
CA LEU A 109 0.94 -16.32 2.41
C LEU A 109 0.38 -17.71 2.16
N LYS A 110 0.58 -18.59 3.15
CA LYS A 110 -0.04 -19.91 3.21
C LYS A 110 -1.02 -19.96 4.37
N VAL A 111 -2.25 -20.34 4.08
CA VAL A 111 -3.31 -20.55 5.09
C VAL A 111 -3.54 -22.04 5.26
N THR A 112 -3.48 -22.52 6.51
CA THR A 112 -3.71 -23.94 6.83
C THR A 112 -4.91 -24.09 7.77
N GLY A 113 -5.96 -24.77 7.30
CA GLY A 113 -7.16 -25.09 8.08
C GLY A 113 -6.84 -26.10 9.20
N LYS A 114 -7.25 -25.80 10.44
CA LYS A 114 -7.00 -26.63 11.63
C LYS A 114 -8.28 -27.19 12.24
N LYS A 115 -9.36 -26.45 12.19
CA LYS A 115 -10.65 -26.81 12.76
C LYS A 115 -11.77 -26.18 11.94
N ALA A 116 -12.84 -26.88 11.71
CA ALA A 116 -14.01 -26.31 11.05
C ALA A 116 -14.57 -25.13 11.85
N GLY A 117 -14.85 -24.03 11.17
CA GLY A 117 -15.30 -22.79 11.77
C GLY A 117 -14.87 -21.57 10.96
N THR A 118 -15.09 -20.38 11.51
CA THR A 118 -14.76 -19.11 10.89
C THR A 118 -13.93 -18.27 11.84
N ALA A 119 -12.87 -17.66 11.31
CA ALA A 119 -12.05 -16.65 11.98
C ALA A 119 -11.56 -15.65 10.92
N ASP A 120 -10.92 -14.55 11.34
CA ASP A 120 -10.46 -13.53 10.42
C ASP A 120 -8.95 -13.62 10.17
N LEU A 121 -8.55 -13.36 8.93
CA LEU A 121 -7.18 -13.09 8.52
C LEU A 121 -6.93 -11.59 8.62
N GLU A 122 -5.98 -11.16 9.43
CA GLU A 122 -5.46 -9.79 9.42
C GLU A 122 -4.46 -9.63 8.28
N VAL A 123 -4.59 -8.55 7.50
CA VAL A 123 -3.67 -8.15 6.42
C VAL A 123 -3.33 -6.68 6.61
N GLY A 124 -2.05 -6.33 6.56
CA GLY A 124 -1.55 -4.96 6.66
C GLY A 124 -0.23 -4.76 5.95
N LEU A 125 0.12 -3.54 5.62
CA LEU A 125 1.41 -3.15 5.07
C LEU A 125 2.24 -2.50 6.17
N LEU A 126 3.38 -3.07 6.48
CA LEU A 126 4.37 -2.52 7.38
C LEU A 126 5.49 -1.86 6.59
N HIS A 127 5.97 -0.73 7.08
CA HIS A 127 7.19 -0.10 6.64
C HIS A 127 7.94 0.42 7.86
N GLU A 128 9.21 0.05 8.01
CA GLU A 128 10.08 0.44 9.13
C GLU A 128 9.45 0.25 10.53
N GLY A 129 8.56 -0.75 10.68
CA GLY A 129 7.94 -1.12 11.96
C GLY A 129 6.64 -0.39 12.31
N HIS A 130 6.13 0.45 11.43
CA HIS A 130 4.79 1.04 11.54
C HIS A 130 3.89 0.61 10.37
N PHE A 131 2.58 0.80 10.50
CA PHE A 131 1.64 0.45 9.45
C PHE A 131 1.44 1.63 8.50
N ASP A 132 1.89 1.50 7.23
CA ASP A 132 1.54 2.41 6.15
C ASP A 132 0.11 2.14 5.67
N PHE A 133 -0.29 0.85 5.63
CA PHE A 133 -1.68 0.46 5.49
C PHE A 133 -2.11 -0.31 6.74
N ALA A 134 -3.05 0.29 7.50
CA ALA A 134 -3.54 -0.30 8.74
C ALA A 134 -4.16 -1.68 8.51
N LYS A 135 -4.01 -2.57 9.49
CA LYS A 135 -4.57 -3.94 9.45
C LYS A 135 -6.06 -3.93 9.11
N ARG A 136 -6.45 -4.80 8.20
CA ARG A 136 -7.84 -5.10 7.84
C ARG A 136 -8.11 -6.58 8.01
N THR A 137 -9.34 -6.92 8.29
CA THR A 137 -9.76 -8.30 8.52
C THR A 137 -10.54 -8.83 7.34
N ILE A 138 -10.21 -10.06 6.95
CA ILE A 138 -10.84 -10.81 5.87
C ILE A 138 -11.38 -12.12 6.46
N PRO A 139 -12.69 -12.42 6.33
CA PRO A 139 -13.23 -13.68 6.83
C PRO A 139 -12.61 -14.91 6.17
N VAL A 140 -12.26 -15.90 6.97
CA VAL A 140 -11.78 -17.22 6.54
C VAL A 140 -12.68 -18.29 7.12
N GLU A 141 -13.20 -19.17 6.26
CA GLU A 141 -14.04 -20.29 6.64
C GLU A 141 -13.34 -21.61 6.37
N ILE A 142 -13.27 -22.47 7.37
CA ILE A 142 -12.75 -23.84 7.27
C ILE A 142 -13.93 -24.82 7.32
N LYS A 143 -14.04 -25.68 6.28
CA LYS A 143 -15.13 -26.66 6.11
C LYS A 143 -14.63 -28.09 6.24
#